data_ddba1a7ad685ab9e1f57603012f4e562
#
_entry.id   ddba1a7ad685ab9e1f57603012f4e562
#
_cell.length_a   1.000
_cell.length_b   1.000
_cell.length_c   1.000
_cell.angle_alpha   90.00
_cell.angle_beta   90.00
_cell.angle_gamma   90.00
#
_symmetry.space_group_name_H-M   'P 1'
#
loop_
_entity.id
_entity.type
_entity.pdbx_description
1 polymer ?
#
loop_
_entity_poly.entity_id
_entity_poly.type
_entity_poly.pdbx_seq_one_letter_code
_entity_poly.pdbx_strand_id
1 'polypeptide(L)'
;MPDIATLAAKLSDPDPAVRLAAAEQLARAGEEAAPAAVPLVKACGDADEQVREQAVAALEELGPPPSAAIADLIPLVAATDPLTAYWAITLLGRSGQAAAAAVAALTERLGHAAPPEVAQRVAWALGKIGPAAAAAASALRTAAASADPRLARLAAEALAAVGG
;
A
#
# COMPACT_ATOMS: atom_id res chain seq x y z
N MET A 1 -16.18 10.26 21.00
CA MET A 1 -15.26 10.04 19.89
C MET A 1 -16.01 10.14 18.58
N PRO A 2 -15.57 10.91 17.60
CA PRO A 2 -16.14 10.81 16.27
C PRO A 2 -15.91 9.41 15.75
N ASP A 3 -16.92 8.87 15.11
CA ASP A 3 -16.91 7.57 14.45
C ASP A 3 -15.87 7.54 13.31
N ILE A 4 -15.18 6.41 13.14
CA ILE A 4 -14.13 6.23 12.12
C ILE A 4 -14.64 6.55 10.71
N ALA A 5 -15.88 6.16 10.38
CA ALA A 5 -16.47 6.47 9.09
C ALA A 5 -16.64 7.98 8.86
N THR A 6 -17.01 8.72 9.89
CA THR A 6 -17.09 10.19 9.86
C THR A 6 -15.72 10.82 9.67
N LEU A 7 -14.68 10.31 10.36
CA LEU A 7 -13.30 10.78 10.18
C LEU A 7 -12.78 10.47 8.78
N ALA A 8 -13.05 9.26 8.27
CA ALA A 8 -12.67 8.86 6.92
C ALA A 8 -13.28 9.78 5.85
N ALA A 9 -14.56 10.16 6.00
CA ALA A 9 -15.21 11.10 5.10
C ALA A 9 -14.58 12.50 5.14
N LYS A 10 -14.16 12.97 6.33
CA LYS A 10 -13.50 14.27 6.52
C LYS A 10 -12.10 14.35 5.89
N LEU A 11 -11.45 13.25 5.57
CA LEU A 11 -10.19 13.25 4.81
C LEU A 11 -10.33 13.83 3.39
N SER A 12 -11.53 13.98 2.88
CA SER A 12 -11.83 14.59 1.59
C SER A 12 -12.47 15.98 1.70
N ASP A 13 -12.46 16.58 2.89
CA ASP A 13 -13.02 17.92 3.11
C ASP A 13 -12.24 18.99 2.31
N PRO A 14 -12.89 20.00 1.73
CA PRO A 14 -12.21 21.08 1.03
C PRO A 14 -11.27 21.90 1.93
N ASP A 15 -11.55 21.99 3.24
CA ASP A 15 -10.72 22.68 4.21
C ASP A 15 -9.56 21.79 4.67
N PRO A 16 -8.28 22.17 4.42
CA PRO A 16 -7.13 21.38 4.86
C PRO A 16 -7.05 21.24 6.38
N ALA A 17 -7.55 22.20 7.17
CA ALA A 17 -7.56 22.09 8.62
C ALA A 17 -8.50 20.97 9.10
N VAL A 18 -9.64 20.76 8.41
CA VAL A 18 -10.56 19.67 8.69
C VAL A 18 -9.94 18.33 8.32
N ARG A 19 -9.27 18.25 7.15
CA ARG A 19 -8.55 17.03 6.74
C ARG A 19 -7.45 16.67 7.73
N LEU A 20 -6.64 17.65 8.14
CA LEU A 20 -5.58 17.47 9.14
C LEU A 20 -6.13 16.93 10.46
N ALA A 21 -7.14 17.59 11.01
CA ALA A 21 -7.75 17.17 12.28
C ALA A 21 -8.31 15.74 12.21
N ALA A 22 -8.86 15.34 11.06
CA ALA A 22 -9.34 13.98 10.84
C ALA A 22 -8.18 12.98 10.79
N ALA A 23 -7.11 13.28 10.05
CA ALA A 23 -5.93 12.44 9.93
C ALA A 23 -5.24 12.22 11.29
N GLU A 24 -5.09 13.28 12.10
CA GLU A 24 -4.55 13.20 13.46
C GLU A 24 -5.38 12.28 14.38
N GLN A 25 -6.71 12.35 14.28
CA GLN A 25 -7.58 11.51 15.10
C GLN A 25 -7.50 10.05 14.66
N LEU A 26 -7.42 9.78 13.35
CA LEU A 26 -7.21 8.43 12.82
C LEU A 26 -5.84 7.87 13.22
N ALA A 27 -4.79 8.68 13.22
CA ALA A 27 -3.48 8.26 13.71
C ALA A 27 -3.50 7.86 15.20
N ARG A 28 -4.24 8.59 16.03
CA ARG A 28 -4.42 8.24 17.45
C ARG A 28 -5.30 7.00 17.67
N ALA A 29 -6.15 6.66 16.72
CA ALA A 29 -7.02 5.48 16.80
C ALA A 29 -6.24 4.16 16.54
N GLY A 30 -5.03 4.23 15.97
CA GLY A 30 -4.21 3.03 15.72
C GLY A 30 -4.95 1.99 14.88
N GLU A 31 -4.97 0.74 15.31
CA GLU A 31 -5.63 -0.36 14.59
C GLU A 31 -7.14 -0.16 14.40
N GLU A 32 -7.81 0.59 15.27
CA GLU A 32 -9.24 0.89 15.13
C GLU A 32 -9.54 1.71 13.86
N ALA A 33 -8.53 2.41 13.30
CA ALA A 33 -8.66 3.14 12.05
C ALA A 33 -8.71 2.25 10.79
N ALA A 34 -8.59 0.92 10.92
CA ALA A 34 -8.58 0.00 9.78
C ALA A 34 -9.73 0.21 8.76
N PRO A 35 -10.97 0.54 9.15
CA PRO A 35 -12.02 0.87 8.19
C PRO A 35 -11.74 2.10 7.32
N ALA A 36 -10.82 2.98 7.73
CA ALA A 36 -10.39 4.17 6.98
C ALA A 36 -9.17 3.91 6.08
N ALA A 37 -8.73 2.67 5.89
CA ALA A 37 -7.52 2.30 5.14
C ALA A 37 -7.44 2.97 3.76
N VAL A 38 -8.49 2.88 2.94
CA VAL A 38 -8.51 3.45 1.58
C VAL A 38 -8.46 4.98 1.61
N PRO A 39 -9.30 5.70 2.38
CA PRO A 39 -9.18 7.15 2.54
C PRO A 39 -7.80 7.60 3.05
N LEU A 40 -7.19 6.89 3.99
CA LEU A 40 -5.85 7.19 4.48
C LEU A 40 -4.78 7.03 3.39
N VAL A 41 -4.84 5.97 2.59
CA VAL A 41 -3.93 5.80 1.44
C VAL A 41 -4.07 6.94 0.45
N LYS A 42 -5.29 7.39 0.14
CA LYS A 42 -5.52 8.54 -0.73
C LYS A 42 -4.98 9.84 -0.13
N ALA A 43 -5.09 10.01 1.19
CA ALA A 43 -4.57 11.17 1.91
C ALA A 43 -3.03 11.25 1.89
N CYS A 44 -2.31 10.17 1.59
CA CYS A 44 -0.87 10.21 1.33
C CYS A 44 -0.50 11.08 0.12
N GLY A 45 -1.42 11.32 -0.81
CA GLY A 45 -1.26 12.23 -1.95
C GLY A 45 -1.85 13.62 -1.73
N ASP A 46 -2.21 13.99 -0.49
CA ASP A 46 -2.79 15.29 -0.18
C ASP A 46 -1.85 16.45 -0.55
N ALA A 47 -2.42 17.59 -0.96
CA ALA A 47 -1.65 18.81 -1.22
C ALA A 47 -0.97 19.36 0.04
N ASP A 48 -1.60 19.19 1.20
CA ASP A 48 -1.07 19.60 2.49
C ASP A 48 -0.10 18.57 3.06
N GLU A 49 1.13 19.01 3.38
CA GLU A 49 2.18 18.14 3.89
C GLU A 49 1.84 17.52 5.25
N GLN A 50 1.21 18.29 6.14
CA GLN A 50 0.84 17.80 7.47
C GLN A 50 -0.25 16.72 7.38
N VAL A 51 -1.17 16.85 6.43
CA VAL A 51 -2.17 15.79 6.18
C VAL A 51 -1.47 14.51 5.72
N ARG A 52 -0.51 14.61 4.78
CA ARG A 52 0.28 13.44 4.33
C ARG A 52 1.01 12.77 5.48
N GLU A 53 1.69 13.55 6.33
CA GLU A 53 2.43 13.04 7.49
C GLU A 53 1.52 12.28 8.47
N GLN A 54 0.36 12.84 8.80
CA GLN A 54 -0.59 12.20 9.71
C GLN A 54 -1.25 10.96 9.08
N ALA A 55 -1.52 10.97 7.77
CA ALA A 55 -2.00 9.79 7.06
C ALA A 55 -0.98 8.65 7.11
N VAL A 56 0.29 8.94 6.90
CA VAL A 56 1.38 7.95 7.03
C VAL A 56 1.46 7.41 8.45
N ALA A 57 1.44 8.27 9.47
CA ALA A 57 1.46 7.85 10.87
C ALA A 57 0.30 6.90 11.20
N ALA A 58 -0.90 7.19 10.70
CA ALA A 58 -2.05 6.30 10.87
C ALA A 58 -1.83 4.94 10.19
N LEU A 59 -1.30 4.93 8.96
CA LEU A 59 -1.07 3.71 8.18
C LEU A 59 0.05 2.82 8.76
N GLU A 60 1.03 3.41 9.43
CA GLU A 60 2.09 2.65 10.11
C GLU A 60 1.54 1.72 11.19
N GLU A 61 0.56 2.20 11.95
CA GLU A 61 -0.07 1.48 13.07
C GLU A 61 -1.25 0.59 12.66
N LEU A 62 -1.69 0.65 11.42
CA LEU A 62 -2.98 0.12 11.00
C LEU A 62 -3.03 -1.41 10.86
N GLY A 63 -1.93 -2.11 10.73
CA GLY A 63 -1.95 -3.55 10.45
C GLY A 63 -2.57 -3.94 9.09
N PRO A 64 -3.10 -5.16 8.92
CA PRO A 64 -3.81 -5.58 7.72
C PRO A 64 -5.13 -4.82 7.57
N PRO A 65 -5.48 -4.35 6.35
CA PRO A 65 -6.76 -3.70 6.09
C PRO A 65 -7.91 -4.72 6.12
N PRO A 66 -9.16 -4.27 6.30
CA PRO A 66 -10.32 -5.14 6.10
C PRO A 66 -10.34 -5.73 4.69
N SER A 67 -10.79 -6.97 4.53
CA SER A 67 -10.85 -7.65 3.22
C SER A 67 -11.69 -6.87 2.18
N ALA A 68 -12.73 -6.16 2.62
CA ALA A 68 -13.55 -5.30 1.77
C ALA A 68 -12.76 -4.13 1.14
N ALA A 69 -11.65 -3.69 1.74
CA ALA A 69 -10.82 -2.61 1.22
C ALA A 69 -9.90 -3.05 0.07
N ILE A 70 -9.66 -4.36 -0.10
CA ILE A 70 -8.69 -4.88 -1.07
C ILE A 70 -9.03 -4.43 -2.50
N ALA A 71 -10.28 -4.55 -2.91
CA ALA A 71 -10.72 -4.15 -4.25
C ALA A 71 -10.47 -2.68 -4.56
N ASP A 72 -10.64 -1.79 -3.57
CA ASP A 72 -10.43 -0.35 -3.71
C ASP A 72 -8.95 0.06 -3.59
N LEU A 73 -8.10 -0.78 -2.99
CA LEU A 73 -6.65 -0.57 -2.92
C LEU A 73 -5.95 -0.93 -4.24
N ILE A 74 -6.45 -1.90 -4.99
CA ILE A 74 -5.81 -2.39 -6.22
C ILE A 74 -5.57 -1.26 -7.24
N PRO A 75 -6.54 -0.39 -7.58
CA PRO A 75 -6.29 0.71 -8.52
C PRO A 75 -5.21 1.70 -8.04
N LEU A 76 -5.03 1.84 -6.73
CA LEU A 76 -4.07 2.77 -6.14
C LEU A 76 -2.61 2.28 -6.27
N VAL A 77 -2.39 1.02 -6.62
CA VAL A 77 -1.05 0.48 -6.98
C VAL A 77 -0.44 1.26 -8.15
N ALA A 78 -1.28 1.70 -9.11
CA ALA A 78 -0.86 2.47 -10.28
C ALA A 78 -0.85 3.99 -10.04
N ALA A 79 -1.08 4.47 -8.82
CA ALA A 79 -1.10 5.89 -8.51
C ALA A 79 0.20 6.59 -8.97
N THR A 80 0.07 7.80 -9.50
CA THR A 80 1.20 8.63 -9.93
C THR A 80 1.98 9.17 -8.73
N ASP A 81 1.30 9.45 -7.63
CA ASP A 81 1.95 9.80 -6.36
C ASP A 81 2.63 8.57 -5.77
N PRO A 82 3.99 8.61 -5.57
CA PRO A 82 4.72 7.44 -5.09
C PRO A 82 4.32 6.98 -3.70
N LEU A 83 3.95 7.91 -2.82
CA LEU A 83 3.59 7.58 -1.44
C LEU A 83 2.23 6.87 -1.38
N THR A 84 1.26 7.33 -2.18
CA THR A 84 -0.04 6.67 -2.36
C THR A 84 0.14 5.23 -2.87
N ALA A 85 0.94 5.05 -3.94
CA ALA A 85 1.23 3.72 -4.47
C ALA A 85 1.92 2.84 -3.43
N TYR A 86 2.94 3.36 -2.75
CA TYR A 86 3.69 2.64 -1.71
C TYR A 86 2.78 2.10 -0.61
N TRP A 87 1.86 2.91 -0.09
CA TRP A 87 0.98 2.49 0.99
C TRP A 87 -0.14 1.56 0.53
N ALA A 88 -0.69 1.74 -0.67
CA ALA A 88 -1.62 0.76 -1.26
C ALA A 88 -0.96 -0.62 -1.36
N ILE A 89 0.26 -0.69 -1.90
CA ILE A 89 1.05 -1.91 -2.03
C ILE A 89 1.37 -2.51 -0.65
N THR A 90 1.72 -1.67 0.32
CA THR A 90 2.02 -2.12 1.70
C THR A 90 0.81 -2.80 2.34
N LEU A 91 -0.37 -2.20 2.24
CA LEU A 91 -1.59 -2.79 2.82
C LEU A 91 -1.99 -4.08 2.10
N LEU A 92 -1.86 -4.14 0.77
CA LEU A 92 -2.08 -5.38 0.01
C LEU A 92 -1.10 -6.48 0.44
N GLY A 93 0.17 -6.16 0.65
CA GLY A 93 1.15 -7.11 1.18
C GLY A 93 0.82 -7.58 2.60
N ARG A 94 0.38 -6.68 3.49
CA ARG A 94 -0.09 -7.03 4.84
C ARG A 94 -1.31 -7.97 4.82
N SER A 95 -2.12 -7.91 3.78
CA SER A 95 -3.28 -8.81 3.58
C SER A 95 -2.87 -10.25 3.19
N GLY A 96 -1.62 -10.46 2.80
CA GLY A 96 -1.13 -11.79 2.42
C GLY A 96 -1.96 -12.42 1.30
N GLN A 97 -2.26 -13.70 1.41
CA GLN A 97 -3.02 -14.47 0.41
C GLN A 97 -4.39 -13.87 0.07
N ALA A 98 -5.03 -13.16 1.00
CA ALA A 98 -6.31 -12.49 0.75
C ALA A 98 -6.22 -11.44 -0.38
N ALA A 99 -5.03 -10.91 -0.66
CA ALA A 99 -4.79 -9.96 -1.75
C ALA A 99 -4.41 -10.63 -3.08
N ALA A 100 -4.72 -11.91 -3.30
CA ALA A 100 -4.41 -12.63 -4.55
C ALA A 100 -4.94 -11.89 -5.80
N ALA A 101 -6.08 -11.21 -5.70
CA ALA A 101 -6.64 -10.40 -6.80
C ALA A 101 -5.74 -9.21 -7.21
N ALA A 102 -4.81 -8.78 -6.37
CA ALA A 102 -3.89 -7.69 -6.67
C ALA A 102 -2.66 -8.12 -7.48
N VAL A 103 -2.41 -9.42 -7.65
CA VAL A 103 -1.18 -9.95 -8.26
C VAL A 103 -0.93 -9.40 -9.66
N ALA A 104 -1.95 -9.29 -10.49
CA ALA A 104 -1.81 -8.74 -11.85
C ALA A 104 -1.35 -7.27 -11.82
N ALA A 105 -1.99 -6.42 -11.02
CA ALA A 105 -1.65 -5.01 -10.87
C ALA A 105 -0.23 -4.83 -10.29
N LEU A 106 0.13 -5.61 -9.29
CA LEU A 106 1.47 -5.60 -8.69
C LEU A 106 2.54 -6.03 -9.72
N THR A 107 2.28 -7.09 -10.49
CA THR A 107 3.20 -7.58 -11.52
C THR A 107 3.41 -6.53 -12.62
N GLU A 108 2.34 -5.89 -13.07
CA GLU A 108 2.39 -4.80 -14.03
C GLU A 108 3.24 -3.64 -13.48
N ARG A 109 3.00 -3.23 -12.24
CA ARG A 109 3.75 -2.14 -11.59
C ARG A 109 5.23 -2.45 -11.47
N LEU A 110 5.61 -3.70 -11.21
CA LEU A 110 7.00 -4.14 -11.15
C LEU A 110 7.69 -4.05 -12.53
N GLY A 111 6.97 -4.32 -13.60
CA GLY A 111 7.48 -4.29 -14.98
C GLY A 111 7.63 -2.88 -15.56
N HIS A 112 7.02 -1.86 -14.98
CA HIS A 112 7.12 -0.47 -15.42
C HIS A 112 8.18 0.29 -14.62
N ALA A 113 8.72 1.37 -15.21
CA ALA A 113 9.66 2.25 -14.51
C ALA A 113 8.99 2.88 -13.28
N ALA A 114 9.13 2.22 -12.15
CA ALA A 114 8.65 2.70 -10.85
C ALA A 114 9.81 3.31 -10.06
N PRO A 115 9.55 4.27 -9.16
CA PRO A 115 10.54 4.68 -8.17
C PRO A 115 11.10 3.46 -7.41
N PRO A 116 12.40 3.44 -7.07
CA PRO A 116 13.03 2.28 -6.43
C PRO A 116 12.28 1.75 -5.21
N GLU A 117 11.82 2.65 -4.35
CA GLU A 117 11.06 2.31 -3.14
C GLU A 117 9.72 1.64 -3.44
N VAL A 118 9.06 2.02 -4.54
CA VAL A 118 7.80 1.40 -4.98
C VAL A 118 8.08 0.00 -5.54
N ALA A 119 9.09 -0.16 -6.41
CA ALA A 119 9.47 -1.45 -6.96
C ALA A 119 9.87 -2.46 -5.86
N GLN A 120 10.67 -2.00 -4.89
CA GLN A 120 11.06 -2.78 -3.73
C GLN A 120 9.84 -3.23 -2.89
N ARG A 121 8.87 -2.33 -2.71
CA ARG A 121 7.64 -2.63 -1.97
C ARG A 121 6.75 -3.62 -2.72
N VAL A 122 6.68 -3.53 -4.06
CA VAL A 122 5.96 -4.52 -4.88
C VAL A 122 6.57 -5.92 -4.72
N ALA A 123 7.89 -6.06 -4.83
CA ALA A 123 8.55 -7.34 -4.65
C ALA A 123 8.26 -7.94 -3.26
N TRP A 124 8.35 -7.11 -2.22
CA TRP A 124 7.99 -7.51 -0.85
C TRP A 124 6.52 -7.99 -0.77
N ALA A 125 5.57 -7.22 -1.33
CA ALA A 125 4.15 -7.55 -1.27
C ALA A 125 3.83 -8.87 -1.99
N LEU A 126 4.40 -9.11 -3.16
CA LEU A 126 4.25 -10.38 -3.89
C LEU A 126 4.77 -11.56 -3.07
N GLY A 127 5.89 -11.40 -2.37
CA GLY A 127 6.40 -12.41 -1.44
C GLY A 127 5.44 -12.67 -0.27
N LYS A 128 4.79 -11.64 0.26
CA LYS A 128 3.79 -11.77 1.34
C LYS A 128 2.49 -12.45 0.88
N ILE A 129 2.09 -12.23 -0.36
CA ILE A 129 0.95 -12.93 -0.97
C ILE A 129 1.29 -14.43 -1.13
N GLY A 130 2.55 -14.74 -1.38
CA GLY A 130 3.05 -16.11 -1.40
C GLY A 130 2.61 -16.91 -2.64
N PRO A 131 2.28 -18.21 -2.50
CA PRO A 131 1.98 -19.09 -3.65
C PRO A 131 0.88 -18.59 -4.58
N ALA A 132 -0.08 -17.81 -4.08
CA ALA A 132 -1.12 -17.19 -4.91
C ALA A 132 -0.54 -16.18 -5.93
N ALA A 133 0.70 -15.71 -5.73
CA ALA A 133 1.40 -14.80 -6.64
C ALA A 133 2.34 -15.54 -7.62
N ALA A 134 2.19 -16.85 -7.82
CA ALA A 134 3.05 -17.64 -8.73
C ALA A 134 3.10 -17.07 -10.16
N ALA A 135 2.03 -16.42 -10.64
CA ALA A 135 2.00 -15.75 -11.94
C ALA A 135 3.03 -14.61 -12.09
N ALA A 136 3.51 -14.05 -10.95
CA ALA A 136 4.54 -12.99 -10.94
C ALA A 136 5.98 -13.52 -11.06
N ALA A 137 6.19 -14.83 -11.08
CA ALA A 137 7.54 -15.44 -11.01
C ALA A 137 8.49 -14.92 -12.11
N SER A 138 8.01 -14.73 -13.35
CA SER A 138 8.85 -14.20 -14.43
C SER A 138 9.31 -12.77 -14.18
N ALA A 139 8.40 -11.89 -13.75
CA ALA A 139 8.72 -10.50 -13.40
C ALA A 139 9.67 -10.43 -12.19
N LEU A 140 9.49 -11.30 -11.20
CA LEU A 140 10.35 -11.38 -10.04
C LEU A 140 11.78 -11.87 -10.42
N ARG A 141 11.94 -12.80 -11.37
CA ARG A 141 13.26 -13.19 -11.88
C ARG A 141 13.99 -12.02 -12.53
N THR A 142 13.27 -11.22 -13.32
CA THR A 142 13.84 -10.00 -13.91
C THR A 142 14.27 -9.01 -12.83
N ALA A 143 13.45 -8.80 -11.83
CA ALA A 143 13.75 -7.92 -10.71
C ALA A 143 14.90 -8.43 -9.83
N ALA A 144 15.07 -9.75 -9.69
CA ALA A 144 16.18 -10.37 -8.97
C ALA A 144 17.55 -10.14 -9.66
N ALA A 145 17.54 -9.82 -10.94
CA ALA A 145 18.73 -9.43 -11.71
C ALA A 145 18.95 -7.89 -11.73
N SER A 146 18.20 -7.13 -10.97
CA SER A 146 18.31 -5.67 -10.90
C SER A 146 19.68 -5.21 -10.37
N ALA A 147 20.15 -4.06 -10.88
CA ALA A 147 21.32 -3.38 -10.32
C ALA A 147 21.05 -2.77 -8.92
N ASP A 148 19.79 -2.59 -8.53
CA ASP A 148 19.41 -2.21 -7.17
C ASP A 148 19.52 -3.45 -6.25
N PRO A 149 20.50 -3.50 -5.32
CA PRO A 149 20.74 -4.69 -4.52
C PRO A 149 19.60 -4.99 -3.55
N ARG A 150 18.85 -3.98 -3.13
CA ARG A 150 17.69 -4.18 -2.25
C ARG A 150 16.51 -4.79 -3.01
N LEU A 151 16.25 -4.30 -4.23
CA LEU A 151 15.22 -4.89 -5.10
C LEU A 151 15.58 -6.34 -5.45
N ALA A 152 16.85 -6.59 -5.86
CA ALA A 152 17.32 -7.92 -6.21
C ALA A 152 17.11 -8.92 -5.06
N ARG A 153 17.46 -8.53 -3.83
CA ARG A 153 17.26 -9.36 -2.64
C ARG A 153 15.78 -9.64 -2.36
N LEU A 154 14.95 -8.60 -2.34
CA LEU A 154 13.51 -8.74 -2.08
C LEU A 154 12.82 -9.60 -3.15
N ALA A 155 13.21 -9.44 -4.42
CA ALA A 155 12.67 -10.26 -5.50
C ALA A 155 13.10 -11.73 -5.40
N ALA A 156 14.33 -12.01 -4.99
CA ALA A 156 14.79 -13.38 -4.75
C ALA A 156 14.05 -14.04 -3.57
N GLU A 157 13.84 -13.30 -2.48
CA GLU A 157 13.02 -13.75 -1.35
C GLU A 157 11.57 -14.04 -1.78
N ALA A 158 10.98 -13.15 -2.58
CA ALA A 158 9.64 -13.32 -3.11
C ALA A 158 9.53 -14.54 -4.03
N LEU A 159 10.52 -14.78 -4.90
CA LEU A 159 10.58 -15.98 -5.76
C LEU A 159 10.49 -17.26 -4.95
N ALA A 160 11.26 -17.35 -3.87
CA ALA A 160 11.20 -18.50 -2.98
C ALA A 160 9.81 -18.68 -2.34
N ALA A 161 9.15 -17.56 -1.97
CA ALA A 161 7.83 -17.56 -1.34
C ALA A 161 6.70 -17.94 -2.33
N VAL A 162 6.81 -17.58 -3.61
CA VAL A 162 5.79 -17.91 -4.62
C VAL A 162 5.99 -19.29 -5.26
N GLY A 163 7.05 -20.00 -4.92
CA GLY A 163 7.33 -21.35 -5.42
C GLY A 163 8.03 -21.35 -6.79
N GLY A 164 8.83 -20.32 -7.06
CA GLY A 164 9.58 -20.15 -8.33
C GLY A 164 10.97 -20.78 -8.32
#